data_adf671e771e9bdcd836b07b58dac61d7
#
_entry.id   adf671e771e9bdcd836b07b58dac61d7
#
_cell.length_a   1.000
_cell.length_b   1.000
_cell.length_c   1.000
_cell.angle_alpha   90.00
_cell.angle_beta   90.00
_cell.angle_gamma   90.00
#
_symmetry.space_group_name_H-M   'P 1'
#
loop_
_entity.id
_entity.type
_entity.pdbx_description
1 polymer ?
#
loop_
_entity_poly.entity_id
_entity_poly.type
_entity_poly.pdbx_seq_one_letter_code
_entity_poly.pdbx_strand_id
1 'polypeptide(L)'
;MTINDVLFFDTETTGIPDRAAKWDVDFMDYPHVVQIAWMIGDHAESHIIRPDGWEIPDEAVAVHGITNEQARTQGEPFVFVIDRFLAFAQKAGLICGHNIHFDTGIVKANILRELGHEYFQANDVETALYKGKRIDTMRPSMKWVDARMANGRLKFPNLSELYDRCFPGETFPAHDALDDTKAVARCLPVLIENGIVELKVKEYPDEFPEPVKKDPTAERIASEAAEKFGQTTEKTGNGPNFAPNEKDDKLPAQQEKGPQNENSAKITADVADLLEQNDF
;
A
#
# COMPACT_ATOMS: atom_id res chain seq x y z
N MET A 1 23.07 -0.12 8.51
CA MET A 1 21.66 0.04 8.17
C MET A 1 20.86 -0.52 9.33
N THR A 2 19.95 0.25 9.86
CA THR A 2 19.07 -0.10 10.98
C THR A 2 17.64 -0.26 10.47
N ILE A 3 16.75 -0.80 11.30
CA ILE A 3 15.32 -0.91 10.96
C ILE A 3 14.68 0.47 10.73
N ASN A 4 15.22 1.52 11.32
CA ASN A 4 14.76 2.89 11.13
C ASN A 4 15.05 3.45 9.72
N ASP A 5 15.91 2.79 8.95
CA ASP A 5 16.21 3.14 7.55
C ASP A 5 15.33 2.37 6.55
N VAL A 6 14.40 1.53 7.05
CA VAL A 6 13.47 0.75 6.24
C VAL A 6 12.17 1.52 6.08
N LEU A 7 11.75 1.72 4.83
CA LEU A 7 10.42 2.21 4.50
C LEU A 7 9.47 1.00 4.43
N PHE A 8 8.50 0.96 5.30
CA PHE A 8 7.38 0.03 5.24
C PHE A 8 6.26 0.68 4.47
N PHE A 9 5.57 -0.04 3.60
CA PHE A 9 4.37 0.47 2.96
C PHE A 9 3.44 -0.65 2.52
N ASP A 10 2.17 -0.29 2.37
CA ASP A 10 1.08 -1.16 1.97
C ASP A 10 0.04 -0.37 1.16
N THR A 11 -0.77 -1.06 0.35
CA THR A 11 -1.80 -0.44 -0.49
C THR A 11 -3.12 -1.19 -0.41
N GLU A 12 -4.23 -0.44 -0.22
CA GLU A 12 -5.57 -0.94 -0.53
C GLU A 12 -5.93 -0.59 -1.96
N THR A 13 -6.61 -1.49 -2.65
CA THR A 13 -6.82 -1.39 -4.09
C THR A 13 -8.26 -1.70 -4.50
N THR A 14 -8.64 -1.36 -5.74
CA THR A 14 -9.94 -1.73 -6.31
C THR A 14 -10.09 -3.21 -6.61
N GLY A 15 -9.05 -4.03 -6.37
CA GLY A 15 -9.06 -5.46 -6.61
C GLY A 15 -7.66 -6.03 -6.80
N ILE A 16 -7.57 -7.17 -7.46
CA ILE A 16 -6.32 -7.89 -7.72
C ILE A 16 -6.08 -7.88 -9.23
N PRO A 17 -4.82 -7.65 -9.71
CA PRO A 17 -4.53 -7.71 -11.13
C PRO A 17 -4.77 -9.11 -11.69
N ASP A 18 -5.10 -9.19 -12.98
CA ASP A 18 -5.14 -10.48 -13.67
C ASP A 18 -3.80 -11.19 -13.49
N ARG A 19 -3.87 -12.52 -13.30
CA ARG A 19 -2.69 -13.35 -13.03
C ARG A 19 -1.61 -13.26 -14.10
N ALA A 20 -1.99 -13.06 -15.36
CA ALA A 20 -1.09 -12.95 -16.49
C ALA A 20 -0.62 -11.52 -16.75
N ALA A 21 -1.23 -10.52 -16.09
CA ALA A 21 -0.96 -9.12 -16.32
C ALA A 21 0.43 -8.72 -15.80
N LYS A 22 1.12 -7.90 -16.58
CA LYS A 22 2.41 -7.31 -16.23
C LYS A 22 2.24 -5.82 -16.03
N TRP A 23 2.71 -5.32 -14.90
CA TRP A 23 2.52 -3.92 -14.50
C TRP A 23 3.09 -2.90 -15.50
N ASP A 24 4.10 -3.28 -16.29
CA ASP A 24 4.77 -2.43 -17.30
C ASP A 24 4.17 -2.52 -18.71
N VAL A 25 3.31 -3.51 -18.93
CA VAL A 25 2.64 -3.76 -20.23
C VAL A 25 1.14 -3.51 -20.12
N ASP A 26 0.51 -4.12 -19.12
CA ASP A 26 -0.94 -4.15 -18.93
C ASP A 26 -1.39 -3.12 -17.87
N PHE A 27 -0.61 -2.04 -17.67
CA PHE A 27 -0.84 -1.05 -16.60
C PHE A 27 -2.21 -0.37 -16.67
N MET A 28 -2.84 -0.33 -17.84
CA MET A 28 -4.18 0.24 -17.99
C MET A 28 -5.25 -0.62 -17.30
N ASP A 29 -5.04 -1.94 -17.22
CA ASP A 29 -5.98 -2.90 -16.65
C ASP A 29 -5.67 -3.23 -15.18
N TYR A 30 -4.58 -2.65 -14.63
CA TYR A 30 -4.23 -2.85 -13.22
C TYR A 30 -5.24 -2.18 -12.29
N PRO A 31 -5.51 -2.76 -11.11
CA PRO A 31 -6.33 -2.13 -10.08
C PRO A 31 -5.84 -0.73 -9.70
N HIS A 32 -6.78 0.13 -9.34
CA HIS A 32 -6.44 1.45 -8.82
C HIS A 32 -6.01 1.35 -7.36
N VAL A 33 -5.05 2.21 -6.96
CA VAL A 33 -4.76 2.46 -5.54
C VAL A 33 -5.94 3.20 -4.93
N VAL A 34 -6.52 2.64 -3.87
CA VAL A 34 -7.58 3.26 -3.07
C VAL A 34 -7.00 3.98 -1.85
N GLN A 35 -6.04 3.32 -1.19
CA GLN A 35 -5.29 3.88 -0.06
C GLN A 35 -3.83 3.46 -0.20
N ILE A 36 -2.92 4.33 0.19
CA ILE A 36 -1.52 4.00 0.37
C ILE A 36 -1.07 4.52 1.73
N ALA A 37 -0.36 3.69 2.48
CA ALA A 37 0.25 4.09 3.74
C ALA A 37 1.72 3.70 3.77
N TRP A 38 2.53 4.50 4.45
CA TRP A 38 3.94 4.21 4.65
C TRP A 38 4.43 4.65 6.01
N MET A 39 5.50 4.01 6.47
CA MET A 39 6.18 4.32 7.71
C MET A 39 7.69 4.19 7.55
N ILE A 40 8.45 5.15 8.13
CA ILE A 40 9.91 5.09 8.25
C ILE A 40 10.32 5.69 9.60
N GLY A 41 11.02 4.93 10.44
CA GLY A 41 11.26 5.32 11.82
C GLY A 41 9.94 5.60 12.56
N ASP A 42 9.83 6.78 13.16
CA ASP A 42 8.61 7.21 13.87
C ASP A 42 7.63 8.00 12.98
N HIS A 43 7.99 8.23 11.72
CA HIS A 43 7.13 8.96 10.78
C HIS A 43 6.21 8.00 10.04
N ALA A 44 4.90 8.27 10.05
CA ALA A 44 3.91 7.49 9.34
C ALA A 44 2.88 8.39 8.67
N GLU A 45 2.46 8.02 7.46
CA GLU A 45 1.43 8.69 6.68
C GLU A 45 0.47 7.66 6.10
N SER A 46 -0.80 8.07 5.92
CA SER A 46 -1.85 7.28 5.27
C SER A 46 -2.75 8.21 4.47
N HIS A 47 -2.99 7.86 3.21
CA HIS A 47 -3.69 8.70 2.26
C HIS A 47 -4.69 7.89 1.45
N ILE A 48 -5.95 8.31 1.46
CA ILE A 48 -6.98 7.82 0.55
C ILE A 48 -6.81 8.56 -0.78
N ILE A 49 -6.88 7.82 -1.89
CA ILE A 49 -6.79 8.38 -3.23
C ILE A 49 -8.19 8.77 -3.70
N ARG A 50 -8.32 9.99 -4.20
CA ARG A 50 -9.56 10.46 -4.80
C ARG A 50 -9.75 9.86 -6.20
N PRO A 51 -10.85 9.14 -6.45
CA PRO A 51 -11.13 8.58 -7.77
C PRO A 51 -11.27 9.68 -8.84
N ASP A 52 -10.64 9.47 -9.99
CA ASP A 52 -10.83 10.28 -11.21
C ASP A 52 -11.25 9.36 -12.36
N GLY A 53 -12.56 9.23 -12.58
CA GLY A 53 -13.13 8.41 -13.64
C GLY A 53 -13.25 6.91 -13.35
N TRP A 54 -12.99 6.48 -12.10
CA TRP A 54 -13.16 5.10 -11.66
C TRP A 54 -13.94 5.02 -10.33
N GLU A 55 -14.40 3.84 -9.99
CA GLU A 55 -15.13 3.57 -8.74
C GLU A 55 -14.52 2.37 -8.01
N ILE A 56 -14.71 2.35 -6.70
CA ILE A 56 -14.31 1.22 -5.84
C ILE A 56 -15.43 0.18 -5.92
N PRO A 57 -15.16 -1.06 -6.38
CA PRO A 57 -16.14 -2.14 -6.39
C PRO A 57 -16.61 -2.50 -4.97
N ASP A 58 -17.86 -2.95 -4.84
CA ASP A 58 -18.42 -3.33 -3.55
C ASP A 58 -17.63 -4.44 -2.85
N GLU A 59 -17.03 -5.36 -3.62
CA GLU A 59 -16.16 -6.43 -3.12
C GLU A 59 -14.90 -5.87 -2.44
N ALA A 60 -14.29 -4.82 -3.02
CA ALA A 60 -13.13 -4.16 -2.44
C ALA A 60 -13.53 -3.36 -1.19
N VAL A 61 -14.67 -2.63 -1.25
CA VAL A 61 -15.24 -1.95 -0.07
C VAL A 61 -15.49 -2.92 1.07
N ALA A 62 -15.97 -4.13 0.78
CA ALA A 62 -16.21 -5.16 1.80
C ALA A 62 -14.91 -5.63 2.50
N VAL A 63 -13.75 -5.48 1.86
CA VAL A 63 -12.44 -5.85 2.41
C VAL A 63 -11.86 -4.72 3.26
N HIS A 64 -11.62 -3.53 2.68
CA HIS A 64 -10.92 -2.43 3.34
C HIS A 64 -11.83 -1.35 3.93
N GLY A 65 -13.15 -1.42 3.69
CA GLY A 65 -14.13 -0.51 4.31
C GLY A 65 -14.20 0.90 3.70
N ILE A 66 -13.31 1.27 2.77
CA ILE A 66 -13.28 2.62 2.18
C ILE A 66 -14.35 2.70 1.08
N THR A 67 -15.36 3.53 1.31
CA THR A 67 -16.47 3.73 0.37
C THR A 67 -16.12 4.73 -0.73
N ASN A 68 -16.84 4.66 -1.86
CA ASN A 68 -16.74 5.64 -2.94
C ASN A 68 -17.03 7.08 -2.46
N GLU A 69 -17.97 7.26 -1.52
CA GLU A 69 -18.27 8.56 -0.95
C GLU A 69 -17.09 9.09 -0.12
N GLN A 70 -16.52 8.24 0.73
CA GLN A 70 -15.35 8.59 1.53
C GLN A 70 -14.16 8.94 0.64
N ALA A 71 -13.88 8.15 -0.39
CA ALA A 71 -12.78 8.40 -1.31
C ALA A 71 -12.97 9.71 -2.10
N ARG A 72 -14.21 10.04 -2.49
CA ARG A 72 -14.50 11.32 -3.17
C ARG A 72 -14.39 12.55 -2.26
N THR A 73 -14.76 12.42 -0.98
CA THR A 73 -14.83 13.57 -0.07
C THR A 73 -13.57 13.81 0.74
N GLN A 74 -12.82 12.74 1.06
CA GLN A 74 -11.61 12.79 1.89
C GLN A 74 -10.34 12.46 1.12
N GLY A 75 -10.47 11.88 -0.09
CA GLY A 75 -9.33 11.46 -0.89
C GLY A 75 -8.56 12.65 -1.49
N GLU A 76 -7.27 12.44 -1.63
CA GLU A 76 -6.32 13.37 -2.24
C GLU A 76 -6.03 12.98 -3.69
N PRO A 77 -5.63 13.94 -4.56
CA PRO A 77 -5.19 13.62 -5.91
C PRO A 77 -3.98 12.68 -5.89
N PHE A 78 -3.98 11.66 -6.73
CA PHE A 78 -2.93 10.63 -6.78
C PHE A 78 -1.52 11.23 -6.91
N VAL A 79 -1.35 12.23 -7.78
CA VAL A 79 -0.03 12.84 -8.02
C VAL A 79 0.59 13.43 -6.75
N PHE A 80 -0.20 14.10 -5.89
CA PHE A 80 0.33 14.70 -4.66
C PHE A 80 0.75 13.66 -3.63
N VAL A 81 -0.02 12.58 -3.54
CA VAL A 81 0.28 11.48 -2.63
C VAL A 81 1.52 10.73 -3.09
N ILE A 82 1.61 10.45 -4.41
CA ILE A 82 2.73 9.68 -4.96
C ILE A 82 4.05 10.46 -4.96
N ASP A 83 4.02 11.78 -5.16
CA ASP A 83 5.20 12.64 -5.02
C ASP A 83 5.79 12.55 -3.60
N ARG A 84 4.92 12.60 -2.59
CA ARG A 84 5.33 12.46 -1.18
C ARG A 84 5.90 11.07 -0.92
N PHE A 85 5.20 10.02 -1.32
CA PHE A 85 5.65 8.63 -1.17
C PHE A 85 7.02 8.41 -1.81
N LEU A 86 7.20 8.83 -3.06
CA LEU A 86 8.46 8.66 -3.79
C LEU A 86 9.61 9.42 -3.12
N ALA A 87 9.36 10.57 -2.52
CA ALA A 87 10.38 11.32 -1.77
C ALA A 87 10.93 10.52 -0.56
N PHE A 88 10.11 9.69 0.08
CA PHE A 88 10.55 8.75 1.12
C PHE A 88 11.21 7.51 0.51
N ALA A 89 10.60 6.91 -0.52
CA ALA A 89 11.13 5.70 -1.16
C ALA A 89 12.53 5.89 -1.77
N GLN A 90 12.81 7.08 -2.34
CA GLN A 90 14.13 7.44 -2.87
C GLN A 90 15.20 7.51 -1.77
N LYS A 91 14.84 8.00 -0.58
CA LYS A 91 15.76 8.15 0.55
C LYS A 91 15.97 6.87 1.33
N ALA A 92 14.98 5.97 1.30
CA ALA A 92 15.04 4.71 2.05
C ALA A 92 16.13 3.80 1.48
N GLY A 93 16.89 3.18 2.39
CA GLY A 93 17.87 2.15 2.02
C GLY A 93 17.20 0.84 1.62
N LEU A 94 16.10 0.49 2.27
CA LEU A 94 15.29 -0.71 2.02
C LEU A 94 13.81 -0.33 2.06
N ILE A 95 12.99 -1.12 1.35
CA ILE A 95 11.53 -1.06 1.41
C ILE A 95 10.99 -2.43 1.81
N CYS A 96 9.98 -2.46 2.66
CA CYS A 96 9.44 -3.69 3.23
C CYS A 96 7.92 -3.70 3.17
N GLY A 97 7.35 -4.85 2.86
CA GLY A 97 5.91 -5.10 2.89
C GLY A 97 5.61 -6.58 2.98
N HIS A 98 4.35 -6.92 3.14
CA HIS A 98 3.87 -8.30 3.09
C HIS A 98 3.35 -8.60 1.69
N ASN A 99 4.09 -9.39 0.90
CA ASN A 99 3.92 -9.51 -0.55
C ASN A 99 4.25 -8.21 -1.30
N ILE A 100 5.33 -7.55 -0.93
CA ILE A 100 5.77 -6.24 -1.44
C ILE A 100 5.82 -6.15 -2.98
N HIS A 101 5.87 -7.28 -3.68
CA HIS A 101 5.83 -7.31 -5.14
C HIS A 101 4.49 -6.83 -5.68
N PHE A 102 3.39 -7.16 -4.99
CA PHE A 102 2.06 -6.69 -5.33
C PHE A 102 2.01 -5.16 -5.24
N ASP A 103 2.32 -4.60 -4.08
CA ASP A 103 2.22 -3.16 -3.83
C ASP A 103 3.11 -2.34 -4.76
N THR A 104 4.35 -2.78 -4.97
CA THR A 104 5.25 -2.10 -5.90
C THR A 104 4.77 -2.19 -7.35
N GLY A 105 4.15 -3.29 -7.75
CA GLY A 105 3.54 -3.45 -9.09
C GLY A 105 2.34 -2.53 -9.26
N ILE A 106 1.44 -2.50 -8.27
CA ILE A 106 0.27 -1.62 -8.23
C ILE A 106 0.68 -0.15 -8.35
N VAL A 107 1.60 0.31 -7.49
CA VAL A 107 2.07 1.71 -7.51
C VAL A 107 2.69 2.07 -8.86
N LYS A 108 3.57 1.23 -9.42
CA LYS A 108 4.21 1.46 -10.72
C LYS A 108 3.20 1.54 -11.85
N ALA A 109 2.23 0.61 -11.90
CA ALA A 109 1.18 0.59 -12.92
C ALA A 109 0.31 1.85 -12.85
N ASN A 110 -0.08 2.27 -11.64
CA ASN A 110 -0.87 3.49 -11.45
C ASN A 110 -0.09 4.75 -11.87
N ILE A 111 1.21 4.83 -11.57
CA ILE A 111 2.05 5.95 -12.05
C ILE A 111 2.09 5.99 -13.57
N LEU A 112 2.28 4.85 -14.24
CA LEU A 112 2.29 4.81 -15.72
C LEU A 112 0.95 5.21 -16.31
N ARG A 113 -0.17 4.73 -15.74
CA ARG A 113 -1.52 5.02 -16.22
C ARG A 113 -1.90 6.48 -16.04
N GLU A 114 -1.64 7.05 -14.87
CA GLU A 114 -2.17 8.37 -14.50
C GLU A 114 -1.19 9.51 -14.78
N LEU A 115 0.11 9.25 -14.72
CA LEU A 115 1.14 10.29 -14.86
C LEU A 115 2.06 10.08 -16.08
N GLY A 116 2.04 8.88 -16.68
CA GLY A 116 2.75 8.57 -17.91
C GLY A 116 4.24 8.23 -17.73
N HIS A 117 4.84 7.79 -18.83
CA HIS A 117 6.23 7.34 -18.88
C HIS A 117 7.25 8.46 -18.56
N GLU A 118 6.96 9.70 -18.97
CA GLU A 118 7.85 10.83 -18.70
C GLU A 118 7.97 11.08 -17.20
N TYR A 119 6.84 11.10 -16.48
CA TYR A 119 6.83 11.24 -15.02
C TYR A 119 7.58 10.07 -14.36
N PHE A 120 7.34 8.84 -14.82
CA PHE A 120 7.96 7.63 -14.30
C PHE A 120 9.49 7.70 -14.38
N GLN A 121 10.02 8.15 -15.51
CA GLN A 121 11.46 8.31 -15.73
C GLN A 121 12.04 9.50 -14.96
N ALA A 122 11.37 10.66 -15.02
CA ALA A 122 11.85 11.89 -14.38
C ALA A 122 11.96 11.76 -12.86
N ASN A 123 11.11 10.93 -12.24
CA ASN A 123 11.13 10.65 -10.81
C ASN A 123 11.90 9.39 -10.42
N ASP A 124 12.61 8.77 -11.37
CA ASP A 124 13.42 7.57 -11.16
C ASP A 124 12.69 6.48 -10.35
N VAL A 125 11.42 6.23 -10.74
CA VAL A 125 10.51 5.32 -10.02
C VAL A 125 11.08 3.90 -9.94
N GLU A 126 11.79 3.46 -11.00
CA GLU A 126 12.40 2.12 -11.02
C GLU A 126 13.49 1.98 -9.95
N THR A 127 14.32 3.00 -9.75
CA THR A 127 15.34 3.01 -8.69
C THR A 127 14.70 3.15 -7.30
N ALA A 128 13.71 4.04 -7.16
CA ALA A 128 13.02 4.25 -5.88
C ALA A 128 12.39 2.95 -5.37
N LEU A 129 11.76 2.18 -6.28
CA LEU A 129 11.08 0.92 -5.98
C LEU A 129 11.86 -0.30 -6.49
N TYR A 130 13.19 -0.21 -6.48
CA TYR A 130 14.06 -1.23 -7.04
C TYR A 130 13.92 -2.59 -6.33
N LYS A 131 13.88 -3.66 -7.12
CA LYS A 131 13.73 -5.03 -6.61
C LYS A 131 14.77 -5.42 -5.56
N GLY A 132 16.02 -4.97 -5.71
CA GLY A 132 17.13 -5.26 -4.77
C GLY A 132 16.98 -4.60 -3.40
N LYS A 133 16.17 -3.56 -3.29
CA LYS A 133 15.84 -2.88 -2.02
C LYS A 133 14.67 -3.53 -1.27
N ARG A 134 13.95 -4.48 -1.89
CA ARG A 134 12.69 -5.00 -1.34
C ARG A 134 12.93 -6.12 -0.33
N ILE A 135 12.26 -6.02 0.79
CA ILE A 135 12.12 -7.07 1.79
C ILE A 135 10.67 -7.54 1.75
N ASP A 136 10.46 -8.79 1.37
CA ASP A 136 9.18 -9.45 1.42
C ASP A 136 9.07 -10.26 2.72
N THR A 137 8.04 -10.03 3.52
CA THR A 137 7.81 -10.80 4.74
C THR A 137 6.97 -12.05 4.51
N MET A 138 6.24 -12.15 3.39
CA MET A 138 5.33 -13.28 3.10
C MET A 138 6.09 -14.53 2.64
N ARG A 139 6.82 -14.45 1.54
CA ARG A 139 7.44 -15.63 0.92
C ARG A 139 8.48 -16.31 1.82
N PRO A 140 9.44 -15.60 2.45
CA PRO A 140 10.43 -16.21 3.33
C PRO A 140 9.80 -16.88 4.56
N SER A 141 8.71 -16.34 5.09
CA SER A 141 8.07 -16.84 6.31
C SER A 141 7.16 -18.06 6.10
N MET A 142 6.86 -18.44 4.85
CA MET A 142 5.89 -19.51 4.52
C MET A 142 6.13 -20.82 5.33
N LYS A 143 7.37 -21.31 5.38
CA LYS A 143 7.70 -22.53 6.12
C LYS A 143 7.73 -22.33 7.63
N TRP A 144 8.06 -21.14 8.08
CA TRP A 144 8.16 -20.81 9.49
C TRP A 144 6.79 -20.60 10.13
N VAL A 145 5.86 -19.98 9.41
CA VAL A 145 4.46 -19.82 9.83
C VAL A 145 3.72 -21.16 9.74
N ASP A 146 4.04 -21.98 8.72
CA ASP A 146 3.40 -23.28 8.44
C ASP A 146 1.89 -23.15 8.18
N ALA A 147 1.47 -22.05 7.53
CA ALA A 147 0.08 -21.85 7.11
C ALA A 147 -0.33 -22.91 6.08
N ARG A 148 -1.55 -23.45 6.22
CA ARG A 148 -2.00 -24.56 5.39
C ARG A 148 -3.39 -24.34 4.81
N MET A 149 -3.58 -24.81 3.58
CA MET A 149 -4.88 -24.93 2.95
C MET A 149 -5.73 -26.03 3.59
N ALA A 150 -7.02 -26.04 3.29
CA ALA A 150 -7.94 -27.08 3.75
C ALA A 150 -7.51 -28.51 3.34
N ASN A 151 -6.77 -28.65 2.23
CA ASN A 151 -6.21 -29.93 1.77
C ASN A 151 -4.88 -30.31 2.43
N GLY A 152 -4.38 -29.51 3.41
CA GLY A 152 -3.14 -29.73 4.14
C GLY A 152 -1.87 -29.25 3.45
N ARG A 153 -1.95 -28.71 2.20
CA ARG A 153 -0.79 -28.13 1.50
C ARG A 153 -0.37 -26.83 2.18
N LEU A 154 0.93 -26.56 2.19
CA LEU A 154 1.48 -25.27 2.59
C LEU A 154 0.95 -24.17 1.65
N LYS A 155 0.63 -23.03 2.23
CA LYS A 155 0.30 -21.80 1.50
C LYS A 155 1.17 -20.64 1.97
N PHE A 156 1.20 -19.57 1.22
CA PHE A 156 1.74 -18.31 1.71
C PHE A 156 0.85 -17.81 2.86
N PRO A 157 1.44 -17.39 4.00
CA PRO A 157 0.66 -16.83 5.09
C PRO A 157 0.09 -15.48 4.68
N ASN A 158 -1.12 -15.18 5.09
CA ASN A 158 -1.58 -13.80 5.13
C ASN A 158 -0.93 -13.06 6.32
N LEU A 159 -1.08 -11.72 6.34
CA LEU A 159 -0.42 -10.91 7.37
C LEU A 159 -0.89 -11.25 8.80
N SER A 160 -2.17 -11.58 8.98
CA SER A 160 -2.72 -11.97 10.28
C SER A 160 -2.11 -13.30 10.79
N GLU A 161 -1.89 -14.27 9.90
CA GLU A 161 -1.22 -15.55 10.25
C GLU A 161 0.26 -15.33 10.59
N LEU A 162 0.94 -14.43 9.86
CA LEU A 162 2.31 -14.04 10.20
C LEU A 162 2.37 -13.33 11.55
N TYR A 163 1.43 -12.40 11.79
CA TYR A 163 1.38 -11.62 13.02
C TYR A 163 1.11 -12.50 14.24
N ASP A 164 0.13 -13.43 14.16
CA ASP A 164 -0.13 -14.39 15.22
C ASP A 164 1.08 -15.30 15.51
N ARG A 165 1.83 -15.67 14.46
CA ARG A 165 3.08 -16.44 14.62
C ARG A 165 4.19 -15.66 15.31
N CYS A 166 4.28 -14.34 15.04
CA CYS A 166 5.23 -13.45 15.72
C CYS A 166 4.82 -13.12 17.15
N PHE A 167 3.52 -12.96 17.40
CA PHE A 167 2.92 -12.47 18.65
C PHE A 167 1.70 -13.32 19.03
N PRO A 168 1.90 -14.56 19.50
CA PRO A 168 0.80 -15.49 19.72
C PRO A 168 -0.28 -14.93 20.66
N GLY A 169 -1.52 -14.93 20.16
CA GLY A 169 -2.69 -14.42 20.88
C GLY A 169 -2.91 -12.91 20.80
N GLU A 170 -2.05 -12.17 20.08
CA GLU A 170 -2.30 -10.76 19.74
C GLU A 170 -2.96 -10.67 18.37
N THR A 171 -3.77 -9.61 18.19
CA THR A 171 -4.40 -9.27 16.91
C THR A 171 -4.16 -7.80 16.57
N PHE A 172 -4.36 -7.43 15.31
CA PHE A 172 -4.35 -6.05 14.85
C PHE A 172 -5.56 -5.81 13.93
N PRO A 173 -6.02 -4.57 13.74
CA PRO A 173 -7.07 -4.26 12.78
C PRO A 173 -6.50 -4.38 11.35
N ALA A 174 -6.78 -5.51 10.70
CA ALA A 174 -6.34 -5.77 9.33
C ALA A 174 -7.21 -5.05 8.29
N HIS A 175 -6.66 -4.86 7.08
CA HIS A 175 -7.31 -4.22 5.94
C HIS A 175 -7.50 -2.70 6.08
N ASP A 176 -6.62 -2.05 6.82
CA ASP A 176 -6.27 -0.63 6.70
C ASP A 176 -4.78 -0.55 6.40
N ALA A 177 -4.40 0.10 5.30
CA ALA A 177 -3.01 0.10 4.84
C ALA A 177 -2.01 0.60 5.90
N LEU A 178 -2.40 1.51 6.80
CA LEU A 178 -1.51 1.98 7.87
C LEU A 178 -1.35 0.94 8.99
N ASP A 179 -2.42 0.26 9.36
CA ASP A 179 -2.36 -0.76 10.40
C ASP A 179 -1.65 -2.02 9.89
N ASP A 180 -1.82 -2.38 8.61
CA ASP A 180 -1.07 -3.45 7.94
C ASP A 180 0.43 -3.07 7.85
N THR A 181 0.76 -1.83 7.47
CA THR A 181 2.14 -1.31 7.49
C THR A 181 2.78 -1.42 8.88
N LYS A 182 2.07 -1.03 9.95
CA LYS A 182 2.55 -1.14 11.34
C LYS A 182 2.73 -2.59 11.77
N ALA A 183 1.82 -3.48 11.37
CA ALA A 183 1.91 -4.90 11.66
C ALA A 183 3.16 -5.52 11.01
N VAL A 184 3.44 -5.20 9.74
CA VAL A 184 4.67 -5.63 9.06
C VAL A 184 5.92 -5.10 9.78
N ALA A 185 5.92 -3.83 10.18
CA ALA A 185 7.04 -3.22 10.90
C ALA A 185 7.32 -3.88 12.25
N ARG A 186 6.28 -4.32 12.96
CA ARG A 186 6.42 -5.10 14.20
C ARG A 186 6.93 -6.52 13.94
N CYS A 187 6.52 -7.17 12.84
CA CYS A 187 6.95 -8.52 12.51
C CYS A 187 8.41 -8.60 12.05
N LEU A 188 8.91 -7.58 11.35
CA LEU A 188 10.25 -7.63 10.75
C LEU A 188 11.38 -7.94 11.74
N PRO A 189 11.49 -7.30 12.93
CA PRO A 189 12.50 -7.66 13.93
C PRO A 189 12.46 -9.15 14.32
N VAL A 190 11.26 -9.70 14.53
CA VAL A 190 11.07 -11.11 14.90
C VAL A 190 11.56 -12.03 13.78
N LEU A 191 11.28 -11.68 12.52
CA LEU A 191 11.75 -12.45 11.36
C LEU A 191 13.28 -12.40 11.23
N ILE A 192 13.91 -11.26 11.54
CA ILE A 192 15.38 -11.12 11.53
C ILE A 192 16.00 -11.97 12.65
N GLU A 193 15.48 -11.88 13.87
CA GLU A 193 15.96 -12.64 15.03
C GLU A 193 15.87 -14.15 14.79
N ASN A 194 14.84 -14.61 14.08
CA ASN A 194 14.68 -16.02 13.72
C ASN A 194 15.44 -16.43 12.44
N GLY A 195 16.20 -15.53 11.81
CA GLY A 195 16.97 -15.81 10.59
C GLY A 195 16.10 -16.06 9.35
N ILE A 196 14.86 -15.62 9.34
CA ILE A 196 13.91 -15.79 8.23
C ILE A 196 14.17 -14.72 7.16
N VAL A 197 14.50 -13.51 7.59
CA VAL A 197 14.79 -12.35 6.72
C VAL A 197 16.13 -11.74 7.14
N GLU A 198 16.89 -11.26 6.17
CA GLU A 198 18.12 -10.52 6.40
C GLU A 198 18.01 -9.10 5.83
N LEU A 199 18.51 -8.10 6.58
CA LEU A 199 18.62 -6.72 6.11
C LEU A 199 19.84 -6.59 5.18
N LYS A 200 19.69 -6.99 3.94
CA LYS A 200 20.72 -6.85 2.91
C LYS A 200 20.17 -6.08 1.71
N VAL A 201 20.86 -4.99 1.37
CA VAL A 201 20.74 -4.40 0.03
C VAL A 201 21.44 -5.34 -0.92
N LYS A 202 20.75 -5.88 -1.91
CA LYS A 202 21.43 -6.51 -3.05
C LYS A 202 22.06 -5.39 -3.86
N GLU A 203 23.36 -5.50 -4.15
CA GLU A 203 24.09 -4.49 -4.91
C GLU A 203 23.34 -4.13 -6.20
N TYR A 204 23.28 -2.83 -6.47
CA TYR A 204 22.79 -2.31 -7.73
C TYR A 204 23.61 -2.92 -8.86
N PRO A 205 23.01 -3.43 -9.94
CA PRO A 205 23.78 -3.73 -11.13
C PRO A 205 24.40 -2.42 -11.63
N ASP A 206 25.70 -2.44 -11.94
CA ASP A 206 26.49 -1.28 -12.39
C ASP A 206 25.97 -0.62 -13.71
N GLU A 207 24.87 -1.10 -14.26
CA GLU A 207 24.32 -0.72 -15.57
C GLU A 207 23.07 0.16 -15.48
N PHE A 208 22.68 0.68 -14.33
CA PHE A 208 21.60 1.68 -14.31
C PHE A 208 22.13 3.02 -14.82
N PRO A 209 21.46 3.67 -15.77
CA PRO A 209 21.83 5.00 -16.20
C PRO A 209 21.85 5.94 -15.00
N GLU A 210 22.82 6.86 -14.98
CA GLU A 210 22.88 7.90 -13.95
C GLU A 210 21.51 8.55 -13.76
N PRO A 211 21.08 8.87 -12.51
CA PRO A 211 19.79 9.49 -12.26
C PRO A 211 19.63 10.72 -13.16
N VAL A 212 18.62 10.66 -14.00
CA VAL A 212 18.27 11.77 -14.88
C VAL A 212 18.03 12.99 -13.98
N LYS A 213 18.80 14.06 -14.18
CA LYS A 213 18.59 15.34 -13.48
C LYS A 213 17.11 15.66 -13.55
N LYS A 214 16.48 16.01 -12.41
CA LYS A 214 15.06 16.34 -12.30
C LYS A 214 14.63 17.14 -13.53
N ASP A 215 13.80 16.54 -14.36
CA ASP A 215 13.26 17.19 -15.54
C ASP A 215 12.20 18.18 -15.05
N PRO A 216 12.25 19.46 -15.51
CA PRO A 216 11.19 20.44 -15.25
C PRO A 216 9.80 19.95 -15.63
N THR A 217 9.70 18.91 -16.47
CA THR A 217 8.45 18.29 -16.90
C THR A 217 7.66 17.67 -15.75
N ALA A 218 8.31 17.06 -14.74
CA ALA A 218 7.64 16.49 -13.58
C ALA A 218 6.97 17.59 -12.73
N GLU A 219 7.70 18.71 -12.51
CA GLU A 219 7.15 19.87 -11.79
C GLU A 219 6.01 20.54 -12.59
N ARG A 220 6.10 20.57 -13.93
CA ARG A 220 5.05 21.07 -14.80
C ARG A 220 3.80 20.21 -14.75
N ILE A 221 3.93 18.88 -14.84
CA ILE A 221 2.80 17.94 -14.76
C ILE A 221 2.10 18.06 -13.39
N ALA A 222 2.86 18.13 -12.30
CA ALA A 222 2.31 18.33 -10.96
C ALA A 222 1.60 19.70 -10.84
N SER A 223 2.16 20.76 -11.44
CA SER A 223 1.56 22.10 -11.47
C SER A 223 0.28 22.14 -12.31
N GLU A 224 0.28 21.54 -13.51
CA GLU A 224 -0.89 21.46 -14.38
C GLU A 224 -2.03 20.63 -13.74
N ALA A 225 -1.69 19.55 -13.02
CA ALA A 225 -2.65 18.79 -12.24
C ALA A 225 -3.23 19.64 -11.10
N ALA A 226 -2.39 20.40 -10.38
CA ALA A 226 -2.82 21.30 -9.31
C ALA A 226 -3.76 22.39 -9.83
N GLU A 227 -3.46 23.01 -10.99
CA GLU A 227 -4.32 24.00 -11.62
C GLU A 227 -5.66 23.41 -12.06
N LYS A 228 -5.67 22.23 -12.65
CA LYS A 228 -6.89 21.54 -13.08
C LYS A 228 -7.80 21.22 -11.89
N PHE A 229 -7.24 20.84 -10.75
CA PHE A 229 -8.00 20.55 -9.52
C PHE A 229 -8.35 21.81 -8.72
N GLY A 230 -7.53 22.88 -8.77
CA GLY A 230 -7.81 24.17 -8.12
C GLY A 230 -9.02 24.89 -8.72
N GLN A 231 -9.24 24.77 -10.03
CA GLN A 231 -10.37 25.41 -10.73
C GLN A 231 -11.73 24.74 -10.44
N THR A 232 -11.74 23.48 -9.97
CA THR A 232 -12.99 22.80 -9.60
C THR A 232 -13.53 23.21 -8.22
N THR A 233 -12.68 23.74 -7.33
CA THR A 233 -13.09 24.17 -5.98
C THR A 233 -13.61 25.60 -5.91
N GLU A 234 -13.31 26.46 -6.88
CA GLU A 234 -13.80 27.85 -6.90
C GLU A 234 -15.27 28.00 -7.39
N LYS A 235 -15.88 26.96 -7.96
CA LYS A 235 -17.27 27.01 -8.46
C LYS A 235 -18.33 26.60 -7.44
N THR A 236 -17.97 26.11 -6.27
CA THR A 236 -18.91 25.81 -5.17
C THR A 236 -18.56 26.64 -3.94
N GLY A 237 -18.82 27.95 -4.05
CA GLY A 237 -18.75 28.85 -2.91
C GLY A 237 -19.89 28.59 -1.94
N ASN A 238 -19.64 27.79 -0.91
CA ASN A 238 -20.26 27.85 0.42
C ASN A 238 -19.64 26.75 1.29
N GLY A 239 -18.49 27.03 1.88
CA GLY A 239 -17.90 26.19 2.92
C GLY A 239 -18.47 26.57 4.30
N PRO A 240 -18.87 25.64 5.14
CA PRO A 240 -19.23 25.97 6.52
C PRO A 240 -17.99 26.33 7.33
N ASN A 241 -18.09 27.45 8.00
CA ASN A 241 -17.14 28.05 8.93
C ASN A 241 -17.06 27.16 10.20
N PHE A 242 -15.95 26.44 10.41
CA PHE A 242 -15.71 25.71 11.67
C PHE A 242 -14.86 26.56 12.61
N ALA A 243 -15.51 27.15 13.61
CA ALA A 243 -14.85 27.64 14.82
C ALA A 243 -14.67 26.48 15.81
N PRO A 244 -13.57 26.43 16.59
CA PRO A 244 -13.35 25.35 17.55
C PRO A 244 -14.28 25.51 18.75
N ASN A 245 -15.02 24.48 19.09
CA ASN A 245 -15.83 24.42 20.30
C ASN A 245 -15.20 23.42 21.27
N GLU A 246 -14.55 23.94 22.31
CA GLU A 246 -14.22 23.19 23.52
C GLU A 246 -15.50 22.95 24.30
N LYS A 247 -15.82 21.71 24.64
CA LYS A 247 -16.37 21.29 25.95
C LYS A 247 -16.69 19.80 25.98
N ASP A 248 -16.09 19.17 26.98
CA ASP A 248 -16.44 17.97 27.75
C ASP A 248 -17.82 17.35 27.54
N ASP A 249 -17.93 16.00 27.35
CA ASP A 249 -18.42 15.11 28.41
C ASP A 249 -18.57 13.65 27.93
N LYS A 250 -18.06 12.77 28.78
CA LYS A 250 -18.35 11.37 29.09
C LYS A 250 -19.26 10.54 28.17
N LEU A 251 -18.66 9.51 27.56
CA LEU A 251 -19.36 8.33 26.99
C LEU A 251 -19.58 7.24 28.05
N PRO A 252 -20.76 6.59 28.06
CA PRO A 252 -20.95 5.30 28.71
C PRO A 252 -20.69 4.16 27.69
N ALA A 253 -19.98 3.13 28.17
CA ALA A 253 -19.74 1.89 27.44
C ALA A 253 -21.06 1.14 27.15
N GLN A 254 -21.30 0.82 25.88
CA GLN A 254 -22.22 -0.25 25.51
C GLN A 254 -21.50 -1.21 24.55
N GLN A 255 -21.42 -2.45 24.99
CA GLN A 255 -21.01 -3.61 24.21
C GLN A 255 -22.18 -3.98 23.28
N GLU A 256 -21.99 -3.87 21.98
CA GLU A 256 -22.84 -4.58 21.02
C GLU A 256 -21.98 -5.50 20.16
N LYS A 257 -22.30 -6.78 20.26
CA LYS A 257 -21.78 -7.85 19.40
C LYS A 257 -22.45 -7.70 18.02
N GLY A 258 -21.71 -7.22 17.01
CA GLY A 258 -22.14 -7.27 15.62
C GLY A 258 -22.08 -8.71 15.06
N PRO A 259 -22.94 -9.03 14.05
CA PRO A 259 -22.98 -10.36 13.47
C PRO A 259 -21.69 -10.67 12.69
N GLN A 260 -21.13 -11.85 12.94
CA GLN A 260 -20.00 -12.40 12.17
C GLN A 260 -20.48 -12.65 10.73
N ASN A 261 -19.85 -11.99 9.77
CA ASN A 261 -20.17 -12.13 8.37
C ASN A 261 -19.34 -13.30 7.78
N GLU A 262 -20.01 -14.44 7.59
CA GLU A 262 -19.41 -15.66 7.00
C GLU A 262 -18.87 -15.44 5.56
N ASN A 263 -19.28 -14.37 4.87
CA ASN A 263 -18.78 -14.02 3.55
C ASN A 263 -17.33 -13.49 3.55
N SER A 264 -16.88 -12.85 4.63
CA SER A 264 -15.52 -12.33 4.73
C SER A 264 -14.47 -13.45 4.71
N ALA A 265 -14.77 -14.58 5.36
CA ALA A 265 -13.88 -15.75 5.37
C ALA A 265 -13.74 -16.42 3.99
N LYS A 266 -14.78 -16.33 3.15
CA LYS A 266 -14.78 -16.93 1.82
C LYS A 266 -13.98 -16.10 0.81
N ILE A 267 -14.09 -14.77 0.88
CA ILE A 267 -13.33 -13.84 0.04
C ILE A 267 -11.83 -13.92 0.36
N THR A 268 -11.46 -14.04 1.64
CA THR A 268 -10.06 -14.21 2.06
C THR A 268 -9.47 -15.55 1.57
N ALA A 269 -10.28 -16.60 1.49
CA ALA A 269 -9.85 -17.90 0.95
C ALA A 269 -9.62 -17.86 -0.56
N ASP A 270 -10.48 -17.19 -1.30
CA ASP A 270 -10.35 -17.04 -2.77
C ASP A 270 -9.13 -16.17 -3.15
N VAL A 271 -8.81 -15.14 -2.34
CA VAL A 271 -7.60 -14.31 -2.49
C VAL A 271 -6.34 -15.12 -2.19
N ALA A 272 -6.36 -15.97 -1.17
CA ALA A 272 -5.23 -16.84 -0.85
C ALA A 272 -4.95 -17.86 -1.97
N ASP A 273 -6.00 -18.47 -2.55
CA ASP A 273 -5.87 -19.41 -3.68
C ASP A 273 -5.32 -18.73 -4.95
N LEU A 274 -5.69 -17.46 -5.20
CA LEU A 274 -5.16 -16.66 -6.31
C LEU A 274 -3.68 -16.31 -6.16
N LEU A 275 -3.21 -16.05 -4.95
CA LEU A 275 -1.81 -15.73 -4.67
C LEU A 275 -0.88 -16.96 -4.73
N GLU A 276 -1.40 -18.17 -4.47
CA GLU A 276 -0.59 -19.40 -4.50
C GLU A 276 -0.20 -19.87 -5.89
N GLN A 277 -0.87 -19.41 -6.89
CA GLN A 277 -0.65 -19.84 -8.27
C GLN A 277 0.30 -18.90 -9.04
N ASN A 278 0.79 -17.83 -8.41
CA ASN A 278 1.72 -16.88 -9.03
C ASN A 278 3.17 -17.20 -8.64
N ASP A 279 3.82 -18.06 -9.43
CA ASP A 279 5.29 -18.09 -9.55
C ASP A 279 5.74 -16.85 -10.34
N PHE A 280 6.09 -15.78 -9.63
CA PHE A 280 6.81 -14.62 -10.14
C PHE A 280 8.16 -14.48 -9.49
#